data_6b88eb518bc34241a468ce9f9993e461
#
_entry.id   6b88eb518bc34241a468ce9f9993e461
#
_cell.length_a   1.000
_cell.length_b   1.000
_cell.length_c   1.000
_cell.angle_alpha   90.00
_cell.angle_beta   90.00
_cell.angle_gamma   90.00
#
_symmetry.space_group_name_H-M   'P 1'
#
loop_
_entity.id
_entity.type
_entity.pdbx_description
1 polymer ?
#
loop_
_entity_poly.entity_id
_entity_poly.type
_entity_poly.pdbx_seq_one_letter_code
_entity_poly.pdbx_strand_id
1 'polypeptide(L)'
;MEAKKGYRQHINKKKLTILLLILATIFVFFWAINAGASKIKPKDVILGILGLGNPKANSIVRNIRLPRIISGILAGIGLSIAGCIMQNNLRNPLASPSTLGISNAAAFGANVAIILLGAGSVASTSIGEVQINNPYIVTLCAICFSLLSTLLIIGLSRLGYFSTQSIILAGVALSSLFSAGTMIIQYFASDTTKVAAVVFWTFGDLARASWREIGIMAVVVSVSLGYFLYRRWDYNAMDSGDDTAKSLGVEVEKIRLGGMFTASIITAVTVSFLGTIGFIG
;
A
#
# COMPACT_ATOMS: atom_id res chain seq x y z
N MET A 1 -7.32 39.45 -19.61
CA MET A 1 -5.98 39.48 -18.96
C MET A 1 -6.02 38.92 -17.54
N GLU A 2 -7.03 39.16 -16.75
CA GLU A 2 -7.18 38.68 -15.34
C GLU A 2 -7.26 37.16 -15.21
N ALA A 3 -8.02 36.46 -16.06
CA ALA A 3 -8.13 35.00 -16.01
C ALA A 3 -6.78 34.30 -16.20
N LYS A 4 -5.89 34.81 -17.07
CA LYS A 4 -4.55 34.29 -17.31
C LYS A 4 -3.64 34.50 -16.08
N LYS A 5 -3.84 35.62 -15.36
CA LYS A 5 -3.09 35.95 -14.13
C LYS A 5 -3.53 35.06 -12.96
N GLY A 6 -4.84 34.81 -12.82
CA GLY A 6 -5.42 33.90 -11.82
C GLY A 6 -4.95 32.44 -12.04
N TYR A 7 -4.94 31.97 -13.28
CA TYR A 7 -4.46 30.63 -13.63
C TYR A 7 -2.97 30.46 -13.31
N ARG A 8 -2.10 31.42 -13.66
CA ARG A 8 -0.68 31.38 -13.31
C ARG A 8 -0.45 31.38 -11.79
N GLN A 9 -1.22 32.16 -11.05
CA GLN A 9 -1.11 32.18 -9.57
C GLN A 9 -1.51 30.83 -8.98
N HIS A 10 -2.56 30.19 -9.51
CA HIS A 10 -2.99 28.87 -9.07
C HIS A 10 -1.92 27.79 -9.35
N ILE A 11 -1.33 27.80 -10.54
CA ILE A 11 -0.23 26.89 -10.88
C ILE A 11 0.99 27.12 -9.99
N ASN A 12 1.36 28.37 -9.73
CA ASN A 12 2.52 28.68 -8.89
C ASN A 12 2.29 28.24 -7.44
N LYS A 13 1.08 28.39 -6.90
CA LYS A 13 0.73 27.84 -5.57
C LYS A 13 0.89 26.33 -5.54
N LYS A 14 0.36 25.59 -6.53
CA LYS A 14 0.54 24.13 -6.63
C LYS A 14 2.01 23.73 -6.70
N LYS A 15 2.82 24.40 -7.53
CA LYS A 15 4.26 24.14 -7.63
C LYS A 15 4.98 24.39 -6.30
N LEU A 16 4.64 25.48 -5.61
CA LEU A 16 5.21 25.79 -4.30
C LEU A 16 4.84 24.74 -3.27
N THR A 17 3.57 24.31 -3.22
CA THR A 17 3.13 23.23 -2.32
C THR A 17 3.90 21.93 -2.58
N ILE A 18 4.05 21.52 -3.85
CA ILE A 18 4.81 20.32 -4.21
C ILE A 18 6.28 20.47 -3.77
N LEU A 19 6.90 21.63 -4.01
CA LEU A 19 8.28 21.90 -3.59
C LEU A 19 8.43 21.80 -2.06
N LEU A 20 7.51 22.38 -1.30
CA LEU A 20 7.51 22.32 0.16
C LEU A 20 7.35 20.89 0.67
N LEU A 21 6.48 20.08 0.04
CA LEU A 21 6.31 18.67 0.39
C LEU A 21 7.57 17.86 0.09
N ILE A 22 8.22 18.10 -1.04
CA ILE A 22 9.50 17.45 -1.37
C ILE A 22 10.58 17.80 -0.34
N LEU A 23 10.71 19.08 0.00
CA LEU A 23 11.66 19.54 1.01
C LEU A 23 11.36 18.95 2.39
N ALA A 24 10.09 18.88 2.78
CA ALA A 24 9.66 18.24 4.01
C ALA A 24 10.00 16.73 4.02
N THR A 25 9.77 16.03 2.91
CA THR A 25 10.13 14.60 2.78
C THR A 25 11.64 14.39 2.91
N ILE A 26 12.45 15.24 2.27
CA ILE A 26 13.91 15.19 2.38
C ILE A 26 14.34 15.47 3.82
N PHE A 27 13.76 16.47 4.47
CA PHE A 27 14.06 16.78 5.86
C PHE A 27 13.72 15.61 6.79
N VAL A 28 12.52 15.03 6.65
CA VAL A 28 12.08 13.86 7.43
C VAL A 28 12.97 12.65 7.16
N PHE A 29 13.43 12.43 5.91
CA PHE A 29 14.38 11.38 5.57
C PHE A 29 15.67 11.51 6.37
N PHE A 30 16.30 12.70 6.34
CA PHE A 30 17.55 12.95 7.09
C PHE A 30 17.33 12.89 8.61
N TRP A 31 16.20 13.34 9.08
CA TRP A 31 15.85 13.23 10.50
C TRP A 31 15.65 11.77 10.91
N ALA A 32 14.86 11.02 10.18
CA ALA A 32 14.55 9.62 10.46
C ALA A 32 15.79 8.72 10.42
N ILE A 33 16.74 8.97 9.49
CA ILE A 33 17.95 8.16 9.40
C ILE A 33 18.90 8.42 10.58
N ASN A 34 18.82 9.60 11.20
CA ASN A 34 19.57 9.92 12.42
C ASN A 34 18.83 9.47 13.70
N ALA A 35 17.48 9.44 13.66
CA ALA A 35 16.66 9.00 14.78
C ALA A 35 16.69 7.46 14.89
N GLY A 36 16.95 6.93 16.09
CA GLY A 36 16.92 5.48 16.32
C GLY A 36 17.47 5.11 17.70
N ALA A 37 17.12 3.91 18.19
CA ALA A 37 17.54 3.42 19.51
C ALA A 37 19.07 3.36 19.68
N SER A 38 19.80 3.07 18.58
CA SER A 38 21.26 3.09 18.59
C SER A 38 21.76 4.50 18.36
N LYS A 39 22.46 5.09 19.35
CA LYS A 39 23.09 6.41 19.23
C LYS A 39 24.30 6.33 18.30
N ILE A 40 24.12 6.67 17.04
CA ILE A 40 25.16 6.78 16.01
C ILE A 40 25.35 8.26 15.72
N LYS A 41 26.62 8.71 15.68
CA LYS A 41 26.91 10.12 15.35
C LYS A 41 26.47 10.43 13.91
N PRO A 42 25.92 11.62 13.61
CA PRO A 42 25.50 11.98 12.25
C PRO A 42 26.57 11.78 11.17
N LYS A 43 27.84 12.02 11.50
CA LYS A 43 28.98 11.76 10.63
C LYS A 43 29.10 10.28 10.26
N ASP A 44 28.91 9.39 11.25
CA ASP A 44 29.01 7.94 11.04
C ASP A 44 27.79 7.40 10.27
N VAL A 45 26.64 8.09 10.33
CA VAL A 45 25.46 7.77 9.52
C VAL A 45 25.77 8.04 8.04
N ILE A 46 26.33 9.20 7.70
CA ILE A 46 26.71 9.55 6.32
C ILE A 46 27.77 8.58 5.79
N LEU A 47 28.81 8.30 6.57
CA LEU A 47 29.82 7.31 6.22
C LEU A 47 29.22 5.89 6.12
N GLY A 48 28.22 5.58 6.94
CA GLY A 48 27.48 4.30 6.90
C GLY A 48 26.69 4.12 5.60
N ILE A 49 26.08 5.18 5.07
CA ILE A 49 25.39 5.14 3.76
C ILE A 49 26.40 4.80 2.65
N LEU A 50 27.58 5.43 2.68
CA LEU A 50 28.65 5.21 1.70
C LEU A 50 29.39 3.88 1.91
N GLY A 51 29.22 3.24 3.08
CA GLY A 51 29.92 2.00 3.45
C GLY A 51 31.36 2.22 3.93
N LEU A 52 31.72 3.46 4.22
CA LEU A 52 33.06 3.87 4.64
C LEU A 52 33.16 4.05 6.17
N GLY A 53 32.10 3.81 6.90
CA GLY A 53 32.03 3.96 8.35
C GLY A 53 32.45 2.68 9.10
N ASN A 54 32.31 2.71 10.44
CA ASN A 54 32.52 1.57 11.31
C ASN A 54 31.57 0.41 10.88
N PRO A 55 32.03 -0.86 10.84
CA PRO A 55 31.22 -2.02 10.43
C PRO A 55 29.85 -2.10 11.14
N LYS A 56 29.80 -1.79 12.43
CA LYS A 56 28.55 -1.74 13.19
C LYS A 56 27.61 -0.63 12.70
N ALA A 57 28.12 0.57 12.45
CA ALA A 57 27.31 1.69 11.92
C ALA A 57 26.84 1.39 10.50
N ASN A 58 27.69 0.83 9.65
CA ASN A 58 27.35 0.44 8.29
C ASN A 58 26.21 -0.58 8.28
N SER A 59 26.29 -1.62 9.13
CA SER A 59 25.25 -2.64 9.23
C SER A 59 23.91 -2.05 9.69
N ILE A 60 23.91 -1.24 10.74
CA ILE A 60 22.67 -0.62 11.25
C ILE A 60 22.04 0.31 10.20
N VAL A 61 22.86 1.14 9.55
CA VAL A 61 22.34 2.10 8.58
C VAL A 61 21.81 1.39 7.33
N ARG A 62 22.59 0.47 6.75
CA ARG A 62 22.26 -0.16 5.47
C ARG A 62 21.23 -1.27 5.58
N ASN A 63 21.23 -2.04 6.68
CA ASN A 63 20.35 -3.21 6.80
C ASN A 63 19.11 -2.97 7.65
N ILE A 64 19.07 -1.88 8.44
CA ILE A 64 17.92 -1.60 9.31
C ILE A 64 17.28 -0.25 8.94
N ARG A 65 18.04 0.85 8.98
CA ARG A 65 17.45 2.19 8.86
C ARG A 65 17.04 2.54 7.43
N LEU A 66 17.93 2.34 6.46
CA LEU A 66 17.64 2.62 5.06
C LEU A 66 16.46 1.80 4.51
N PRO A 67 16.42 0.48 4.68
CA PRO A 67 15.29 -0.31 4.21
C PRO A 67 13.97 0.18 4.79
N ARG A 68 13.91 0.46 6.08
CA ARG A 68 12.71 0.96 6.75
C ARG A 68 12.21 2.30 6.20
N ILE A 69 13.12 3.24 5.95
CA ILE A 69 12.76 4.56 5.42
C ILE A 69 12.33 4.47 3.97
N ILE A 70 13.06 3.71 3.14
CA ILE A 70 12.76 3.54 1.72
C ILE A 70 11.42 2.79 1.54
N SER A 71 11.16 1.77 2.34
CA SER A 71 9.87 1.07 2.32
C SER A 71 8.71 2.01 2.68
N GLY A 72 8.92 2.90 3.66
CA GLY A 72 7.93 3.93 4.01
C GLY A 72 7.64 4.91 2.87
N ILE A 73 8.69 5.37 2.18
CA ILE A 73 8.54 6.28 1.02
C ILE A 73 7.81 5.57 -0.13
N LEU A 74 8.20 4.34 -0.47
CA LEU A 74 7.55 3.57 -1.53
C LEU A 74 6.10 3.23 -1.20
N ALA A 75 5.82 2.84 0.04
CA ALA A 75 4.46 2.60 0.52
C ALA A 75 3.61 3.87 0.43
N GLY A 76 4.15 5.00 0.87
CA GLY A 76 3.48 6.30 0.78
C GLY A 76 3.15 6.69 -0.66
N ILE A 77 4.11 6.59 -1.57
CA ILE A 77 3.90 6.86 -3.01
C ILE A 77 2.85 5.91 -3.58
N GLY A 78 3.02 4.60 -3.36
CA GLY A 78 2.13 3.59 -3.91
C GLY A 78 0.69 3.74 -3.42
N LEU A 79 0.49 3.86 -2.11
CA LEU A 79 -0.84 3.99 -1.52
C LEU A 79 -1.51 5.33 -1.90
N SER A 80 -0.75 6.43 -2.00
CA SER A 80 -1.29 7.72 -2.45
C SER A 80 -1.77 7.66 -3.90
N ILE A 81 -1.01 7.02 -4.80
CA ILE A 81 -1.42 6.82 -6.19
C ILE A 81 -2.67 5.94 -6.23
N ALA A 82 -2.67 4.81 -5.52
CA ALA A 82 -3.80 3.89 -5.47
C ALA A 82 -5.07 4.59 -4.96
N GLY A 83 -4.94 5.41 -3.91
CA GLY A 83 -6.04 6.20 -3.37
C GLY A 83 -6.58 7.24 -4.33
N CYS A 84 -5.70 8.03 -4.93
CA CYS A 84 -6.08 9.03 -5.93
C CYS A 84 -6.90 8.41 -7.08
N ILE A 85 -6.46 7.27 -7.60
CA ILE A 85 -7.16 6.56 -8.68
C ILE A 85 -8.50 5.98 -8.20
N MET A 86 -8.56 5.43 -6.98
CA MET A 86 -9.81 4.91 -6.42
C MET A 86 -10.83 6.05 -6.20
N GLN A 87 -10.39 7.19 -5.68
CA GLN A 87 -11.25 8.36 -5.50
C GLN A 87 -11.79 8.88 -6.84
N ASN A 88 -10.95 8.97 -7.87
CA ASN A 88 -11.36 9.36 -9.21
C ASN A 88 -12.35 8.35 -9.81
N ASN A 89 -12.01 7.07 -9.80
CA ASN A 89 -12.84 5.99 -10.35
C ASN A 89 -14.23 5.90 -9.72
N LEU A 90 -14.31 6.10 -8.40
CA LEU A 90 -15.54 5.99 -7.62
C LEU A 90 -16.21 7.36 -7.39
N ARG A 91 -15.60 8.45 -7.86
CA ARG A 91 -16.07 9.83 -7.63
C ARG A 91 -16.45 10.06 -6.16
N ASN A 92 -15.68 9.47 -5.28
CA ASN A 92 -15.88 9.55 -3.85
C ASN A 92 -14.55 9.88 -3.16
N PRO A 93 -14.41 11.03 -2.53
CA PRO A 93 -13.17 11.42 -1.84
C PRO A 93 -12.83 10.50 -0.64
N LEU A 94 -13.80 9.73 -0.15
CA LEU A 94 -13.60 8.76 0.93
C LEU A 94 -13.20 7.37 0.42
N ALA A 95 -13.14 7.17 -0.89
CA ALA A 95 -12.77 5.90 -1.47
C ALA A 95 -11.28 5.62 -1.26
N SER A 96 -10.98 4.39 -0.89
CA SER A 96 -9.63 3.89 -0.72
C SER A 96 -9.56 2.40 -1.05
N PRO A 97 -8.39 1.83 -1.33
CA PRO A 97 -8.26 0.39 -1.48
C PRO A 97 -8.70 -0.40 -0.23
N SER A 98 -8.55 0.17 0.96
CA SER A 98 -8.99 -0.46 2.21
C SER A 98 -10.51 -0.47 2.34
N THR A 99 -11.22 0.59 1.90
CA THR A 99 -12.69 0.62 1.90
C THR A 99 -13.30 -0.40 0.93
N LEU A 100 -12.54 -0.84 -0.07
CA LEU A 100 -12.92 -1.93 -0.97
C LEU A 100 -12.54 -3.33 -0.43
N GLY A 101 -12.10 -3.43 0.82
CA GLY A 101 -11.82 -4.71 1.47
C GLY A 101 -10.52 -5.40 1.04
N ILE A 102 -9.67 -4.76 0.24
CA ILE A 102 -8.40 -5.34 -0.23
C ILE A 102 -7.47 -5.65 0.94
N SER A 103 -7.38 -4.75 1.92
CA SER A 103 -6.56 -4.96 3.12
C SER A 103 -7.10 -6.08 4.01
N ASN A 104 -8.43 -6.18 4.15
CA ASN A 104 -9.07 -7.26 4.91
C ASN A 104 -8.89 -8.62 4.23
N ALA A 105 -8.94 -8.66 2.91
CA ALA A 105 -8.63 -9.85 2.13
C ALA A 105 -7.16 -10.27 2.29
N ALA A 106 -6.21 -9.32 2.30
CA ALA A 106 -4.80 -9.59 2.59
C ALA A 106 -4.62 -10.19 3.99
N ALA A 107 -5.28 -9.58 4.99
CA ALA A 107 -5.26 -10.08 6.37
C ALA A 107 -5.85 -11.49 6.48
N PHE A 108 -6.96 -11.76 5.80
CA PHE A 108 -7.53 -13.09 5.72
C PHE A 108 -6.56 -14.10 5.08
N GLY A 109 -5.91 -13.73 3.97
CA GLY A 109 -4.88 -14.54 3.33
C GLY A 109 -3.69 -14.85 4.25
N ALA A 110 -3.23 -13.86 5.02
CA ALA A 110 -2.19 -14.05 6.02
C ALA A 110 -2.65 -15.01 7.15
N ASN A 111 -3.91 -14.91 7.60
CA ASN A 111 -4.50 -15.84 8.56
C ASN A 111 -4.52 -17.28 8.03
N VAL A 112 -4.96 -17.47 6.80
CA VAL A 112 -4.92 -18.79 6.14
C VAL A 112 -3.49 -19.34 6.13
N ALA A 113 -2.52 -18.53 5.74
CA ALA A 113 -1.12 -18.96 5.68
C ALA A 113 -0.54 -19.32 7.07
N ILE A 114 -0.75 -18.47 8.05
CA ILE A 114 -0.13 -18.61 9.39
C ILE A 114 -0.82 -19.72 10.18
N ILE A 115 -2.15 -19.75 10.22
CA ILE A 115 -2.92 -20.68 11.06
C ILE A 115 -3.12 -22.01 10.36
N LEU A 116 -3.68 -22.00 9.12
CA LEU A 116 -4.06 -23.24 8.42
C LEU A 116 -2.87 -23.92 7.74
N LEU A 117 -1.99 -23.13 7.07
CA LEU A 117 -0.83 -23.69 6.37
C LEU A 117 0.43 -23.80 7.25
N GLY A 118 0.36 -23.36 8.51
CA GLY A 118 1.45 -23.50 9.47
C GLY A 118 2.69 -22.66 9.15
N ALA A 119 2.53 -21.57 8.38
CA ALA A 119 3.66 -20.70 8.02
C ALA A 119 4.15 -19.83 9.19
N GLY A 120 3.43 -19.80 10.32
CA GLY A 120 3.80 -19.09 11.54
C GLY A 120 4.16 -20.04 12.67
N SER A 121 5.31 -19.80 13.31
CA SER A 121 5.64 -20.37 14.61
C SER A 121 6.20 -19.27 15.49
N VAL A 122 6.04 -19.44 16.81
CA VAL A 122 6.68 -18.56 17.80
C VAL A 122 7.96 -19.25 18.24
N ALA A 123 9.10 -18.58 18.07
CA ALA A 123 10.32 -19.03 18.72
C ALA A 123 10.17 -18.77 20.23
N SER A 124 10.18 -19.84 21.02
CA SER A 124 9.88 -19.86 22.46
C SER A 124 10.96 -19.23 23.36
N THR A 125 11.91 -18.48 22.82
CA THR A 125 13.09 -18.02 23.56
C THR A 125 13.15 -16.52 23.85
N SER A 126 12.25 -15.70 23.29
CA SER A 126 12.21 -14.26 23.59
C SER A 126 10.78 -13.78 23.63
N ILE A 127 10.41 -13.11 24.71
CA ILE A 127 9.06 -12.53 24.88
C ILE A 127 8.82 -11.53 23.74
N GLY A 128 7.98 -11.90 22.76
CA GLY A 128 7.48 -10.99 21.73
C GLY A 128 8.04 -11.16 20.32
N GLU A 129 9.00 -12.05 20.06
CA GLU A 129 9.43 -12.33 18.68
C GLU A 129 8.57 -13.41 18.03
N VAL A 130 7.69 -12.95 17.13
CA VAL A 130 6.94 -13.84 16.25
C VAL A 130 7.82 -14.18 15.06
N GLN A 131 8.32 -15.41 14.99
CA GLN A 131 9.02 -15.90 13.78
C GLN A 131 7.99 -16.48 12.81
N ILE A 132 7.94 -15.88 11.63
CA ILE A 132 7.25 -16.44 10.48
C ILE A 132 8.23 -17.40 9.80
N ASN A 133 7.99 -18.71 9.89
CA ASN A 133 8.88 -19.74 9.32
C ASN A 133 9.01 -19.63 7.81
N ASN A 134 7.94 -19.21 7.14
CA ASN A 134 7.93 -19.03 5.69
C ASN A 134 7.19 -17.75 5.30
N PRO A 135 7.87 -16.58 5.30
CA PRO A 135 7.26 -15.29 4.97
C PRO A 135 6.73 -15.25 3.54
N TYR A 136 7.30 -16.05 2.63
CA TYR A 136 6.85 -16.06 1.23
C TYR A 136 5.45 -16.66 1.05
N ILE A 137 5.09 -17.69 1.83
CA ILE A 137 3.74 -18.27 1.79
C ILE A 137 2.74 -17.24 2.31
N VAL A 138 3.06 -16.54 3.40
CA VAL A 138 2.19 -15.49 3.96
C VAL A 138 1.96 -14.38 2.94
N THR A 139 3.04 -13.89 2.33
CA THR A 139 2.99 -12.85 1.30
C THR A 139 2.18 -13.32 0.08
N LEU A 140 2.42 -14.54 -0.40
CA LEU A 140 1.71 -15.09 -1.55
C LEU A 140 0.19 -15.20 -1.28
N CYS A 141 -0.19 -15.76 -0.13
CA CYS A 141 -1.60 -15.86 0.26
C CYS A 141 -2.24 -14.47 0.38
N ALA A 142 -1.56 -13.51 1.03
CA ALA A 142 -2.07 -12.15 1.15
C ALA A 142 -2.30 -11.50 -0.22
N ILE A 143 -1.36 -11.63 -1.17
CA ILE A 143 -1.51 -11.14 -2.55
C ILE A 143 -2.67 -11.85 -3.26
N CYS A 144 -2.72 -13.17 -3.20
CA CYS A 144 -3.76 -13.96 -3.88
C CYS A 144 -5.17 -13.57 -3.41
N PHE A 145 -5.39 -13.49 -2.09
CA PHE A 145 -6.70 -13.11 -1.55
C PHE A 145 -7.05 -11.65 -1.81
N SER A 146 -6.08 -10.74 -1.81
CA SER A 146 -6.29 -9.34 -2.20
C SER A 146 -6.74 -9.22 -3.66
N LEU A 147 -6.08 -9.93 -4.57
CA LEU A 147 -6.44 -9.93 -5.99
C LEU A 147 -7.78 -10.65 -6.22
N LEU A 148 -8.04 -11.74 -5.50
CA LEU A 148 -9.34 -12.42 -5.51
C LEU A 148 -10.45 -11.47 -5.07
N SER A 149 -10.26 -10.71 -3.99
CA SER A 149 -11.22 -9.69 -3.55
C SER A 149 -11.52 -8.70 -4.66
N THR A 150 -10.50 -8.18 -5.32
CA THR A 150 -10.66 -7.24 -6.44
C THR A 150 -11.45 -7.86 -7.60
N LEU A 151 -11.13 -9.10 -7.99
CA LEU A 151 -11.85 -9.81 -9.04
C LEU A 151 -13.32 -10.06 -8.66
N LEU A 152 -13.59 -10.40 -7.40
CA LEU A 152 -14.96 -10.57 -6.90
C LEU A 152 -15.73 -9.24 -6.91
N ILE A 153 -15.11 -8.12 -6.51
CA ILE A 153 -15.73 -6.78 -6.59
C ILE A 153 -16.09 -6.44 -8.03
N ILE A 154 -15.15 -6.63 -8.96
CA ILE A 154 -15.37 -6.39 -10.38
C ILE A 154 -16.49 -7.30 -10.92
N GLY A 155 -16.49 -8.57 -10.53
CA GLY A 155 -17.53 -9.51 -10.92
C GLY A 155 -18.92 -9.12 -10.39
N LEU A 156 -19.02 -8.80 -9.11
CA LEU A 156 -20.28 -8.38 -8.47
C LEU A 156 -20.77 -7.02 -9.00
N SER A 157 -19.86 -6.11 -9.31
CA SER A 157 -20.24 -4.79 -9.87
C SER A 157 -20.90 -4.89 -11.25
N ARG A 158 -20.60 -5.95 -12.02
CA ARG A 158 -21.27 -6.23 -13.30
C ARG A 158 -22.76 -6.48 -13.14
N LEU A 159 -23.17 -7.12 -12.03
CA LEU A 159 -24.60 -7.35 -11.73
C LEU A 159 -25.34 -6.04 -11.47
N GLY A 160 -24.67 -4.99 -11.04
CA GLY A 160 -25.21 -3.64 -10.81
C GLY A 160 -24.84 -2.63 -11.91
N TYR A 161 -24.64 -3.06 -13.15
CA TYR A 161 -24.31 -2.20 -14.30
C TYR A 161 -23.10 -1.30 -14.07
N PHE A 162 -22.09 -1.78 -13.33
CA PHE A 162 -20.85 -1.04 -13.01
C PHE A 162 -21.08 0.32 -12.34
N SER A 163 -22.18 0.47 -11.60
CA SER A 163 -22.42 1.70 -10.86
C SER A 163 -21.41 1.84 -9.71
N THR A 164 -21.04 3.06 -9.41
CA THR A 164 -20.13 3.38 -8.29
C THR A 164 -20.68 2.82 -6.97
N GLN A 165 -22.00 2.91 -6.77
CA GLN A 165 -22.69 2.40 -5.58
C GLN A 165 -22.53 0.89 -5.45
N SER A 166 -22.70 0.14 -6.56
CA SER A 166 -22.54 -1.31 -6.58
C SER A 166 -21.13 -1.75 -6.21
N ILE A 167 -20.13 -1.04 -6.70
CA ILE A 167 -18.71 -1.30 -6.39
C ILE A 167 -18.44 -1.09 -4.90
N ILE A 168 -18.90 0.03 -4.34
CA ILE A 168 -18.71 0.34 -2.91
C ILE A 168 -19.43 -0.70 -2.04
N LEU A 169 -20.69 -1.04 -2.37
CA LEU A 169 -21.46 -2.00 -1.61
C LEU A 169 -20.83 -3.40 -1.65
N ALA A 170 -20.37 -3.84 -2.82
CA ALA A 170 -19.64 -5.09 -2.97
C ALA A 170 -18.34 -5.08 -2.13
N GLY A 171 -17.60 -3.97 -2.12
CA GLY A 171 -16.40 -3.80 -1.32
C GLY A 171 -16.66 -3.93 0.18
N VAL A 172 -17.70 -3.27 0.69
CA VAL A 172 -18.09 -3.33 2.11
C VAL A 172 -18.55 -4.77 2.48
N ALA A 173 -19.37 -5.42 1.63
CA ALA A 173 -19.83 -6.79 1.87
C ALA A 173 -18.65 -7.78 1.90
N LEU A 174 -17.73 -7.70 0.95
CA LEU A 174 -16.54 -8.56 0.91
C LEU A 174 -15.58 -8.26 2.07
N SER A 175 -15.41 -7.00 2.44
CA SER A 175 -14.64 -6.59 3.62
C SER A 175 -15.16 -7.27 4.89
N SER A 176 -16.49 -7.24 5.09
CA SER A 176 -17.15 -7.89 6.22
C SER A 176 -17.01 -9.41 6.15
N LEU A 177 -17.12 -10.01 4.96
CA LEU A 177 -16.96 -11.45 4.76
C LEU A 177 -15.55 -11.92 5.12
N PHE A 178 -14.50 -11.24 4.64
CA PHE A 178 -13.10 -11.56 4.96
C PHE A 178 -12.79 -11.34 6.45
N SER A 179 -13.34 -10.29 7.06
CA SER A 179 -13.22 -10.06 8.50
C SER A 179 -13.87 -11.17 9.32
N ALA A 180 -15.08 -11.58 8.96
CA ALA A 180 -15.78 -12.69 9.62
C ALA A 180 -15.01 -14.01 9.43
N GLY A 181 -14.52 -14.28 8.21
CA GLY A 181 -13.68 -15.45 7.93
C GLY A 181 -12.39 -15.45 8.75
N THR A 182 -11.77 -14.30 8.93
CA THR A 182 -10.60 -14.15 9.82
C THR A 182 -10.94 -14.51 11.25
N MET A 183 -12.05 -14.01 11.80
CA MET A 183 -12.51 -14.32 13.16
C MET A 183 -12.81 -15.81 13.33
N ILE A 184 -13.44 -16.43 12.33
CA ILE A 184 -13.73 -17.88 12.36
C ILE A 184 -12.45 -18.70 12.42
N ILE A 185 -11.45 -18.40 11.56
CA ILE A 185 -10.17 -19.12 11.56
C ILE A 185 -9.47 -18.95 12.91
N GLN A 186 -9.47 -17.73 13.47
CA GLN A 186 -8.84 -17.46 14.77
C GLN A 186 -9.58 -18.15 15.92
N TYR A 187 -10.90 -18.21 15.88
CA TYR A 187 -11.70 -18.88 16.91
C TYR A 187 -11.43 -20.40 16.98
N PHE A 188 -11.29 -21.04 15.84
CA PHE A 188 -10.98 -22.48 15.78
C PHE A 188 -9.47 -22.79 15.86
N ALA A 189 -8.61 -21.78 15.97
CA ALA A 189 -7.19 -22.01 16.12
C ALA A 189 -6.87 -22.61 17.50
N SER A 190 -6.30 -23.80 17.51
CA SER A 190 -5.87 -24.49 18.74
C SER A 190 -4.64 -23.86 19.39
N ASP A 191 -3.89 -23.06 18.64
CA ASP A 191 -2.61 -22.46 19.05
C ASP A 191 -2.74 -20.92 19.15
N THR A 192 -2.80 -20.42 20.38
CA THR A 192 -2.90 -18.99 20.68
C THR A 192 -1.69 -18.19 20.20
N THR A 193 -0.52 -18.86 20.05
CA THR A 193 0.70 -18.20 19.55
C THR A 193 0.58 -17.84 18.07
N LYS A 194 -0.08 -18.69 17.28
CA LYS A 194 -0.38 -18.39 15.86
C LYS A 194 -1.38 -17.23 15.73
N VAL A 195 -2.37 -17.17 16.60
CA VAL A 195 -3.31 -16.04 16.63
C VAL A 195 -2.57 -14.74 16.95
N ALA A 196 -1.68 -14.74 17.94
CA ALA A 196 -0.85 -13.59 18.25
C ALA A 196 0.03 -13.19 17.04
N ALA A 197 0.62 -14.17 16.34
CA ALA A 197 1.42 -13.94 15.14
C ALA A 197 0.64 -13.15 14.06
N VAL A 198 -0.62 -13.55 13.83
CA VAL A 198 -1.50 -12.87 12.87
C VAL A 198 -1.83 -11.45 13.33
N VAL A 199 -2.16 -11.26 14.60
CA VAL A 199 -2.44 -9.92 15.16
C VAL A 199 -1.23 -9.00 14.96
N PHE A 200 -0.03 -9.45 15.29
CA PHE A 200 1.19 -8.69 15.03
C PHE A 200 1.45 -8.44 13.53
N TRP A 201 1.08 -9.40 12.67
CA TRP A 201 1.18 -9.19 11.23
C TRP A 201 0.25 -8.07 10.75
N THR A 202 -0.97 -7.98 11.32
CA THR A 202 -1.94 -6.94 10.94
C THR A 202 -1.55 -5.53 11.39
N PHE A 203 -0.67 -5.38 12.39
CA PHE A 203 -0.25 -4.04 12.85
C PHE A 203 0.66 -3.28 11.88
N GLY A 204 1.11 -3.91 10.82
CA GLY A 204 1.98 -3.26 9.84
C GLY A 204 3.32 -2.78 10.41
N ASP A 205 4.41 -3.16 9.76
CA ASP A 205 5.75 -2.74 10.16
C ASP A 205 6.63 -2.47 8.95
N LEU A 206 7.09 -1.22 8.82
CA LEU A 206 8.01 -0.79 7.77
C LEU A 206 9.38 -1.46 7.86
N ALA A 207 9.76 -1.98 9.04
CA ALA A 207 11.03 -2.68 9.22
C ALA A 207 11.00 -4.13 8.72
N ARG A 208 9.84 -4.64 8.35
CA ARG A 208 9.67 -6.02 7.85
C ARG A 208 10.27 -6.24 6.48
N ALA A 209 10.27 -5.22 5.61
CA ALA A 209 10.76 -5.34 4.25
C ALA A 209 12.30 -5.32 4.19
N SER A 210 12.88 -6.34 3.56
CA SER A 210 14.27 -6.37 3.16
C SER A 210 14.49 -5.67 1.81
N TRP A 211 15.73 -5.54 1.36
CA TRP A 211 16.06 -4.95 0.07
C TRP A 211 15.39 -5.64 -1.12
N ARG A 212 15.11 -6.94 -1.01
CA ARG A 212 14.43 -7.71 -2.06
C ARG A 212 12.97 -7.28 -2.20
N GLU A 213 12.23 -7.20 -1.10
CA GLU A 213 10.83 -6.74 -1.09
C GLU A 213 10.72 -5.28 -1.52
N ILE A 214 11.65 -4.44 -1.07
CA ILE A 214 11.75 -3.03 -1.51
C ILE A 214 11.96 -2.95 -3.03
N GLY A 215 12.82 -3.79 -3.59
CA GLY A 215 13.03 -3.87 -5.04
C GLY A 215 11.74 -4.23 -5.79
N ILE A 216 11.00 -5.23 -5.31
CA ILE A 216 9.70 -5.62 -5.90
C ILE A 216 8.69 -4.47 -5.79
N MET A 217 8.57 -3.84 -4.62
CA MET A 217 7.69 -2.68 -4.42
C MET A 217 8.05 -1.53 -5.36
N ALA A 218 9.34 -1.22 -5.49
CA ALA A 218 9.82 -0.16 -6.37
C ALA A 218 9.44 -0.42 -7.83
N VAL A 219 9.59 -1.65 -8.31
CA VAL A 219 9.19 -2.03 -9.68
C VAL A 219 7.68 -1.88 -9.86
N VAL A 220 6.88 -2.46 -8.94
CA VAL A 220 5.41 -2.40 -9.04
C VAL A 220 4.92 -0.96 -8.99
N VAL A 221 5.41 -0.14 -8.06
CA VAL A 221 5.02 1.27 -7.94
C VAL A 221 5.44 2.06 -9.18
N SER A 222 6.66 1.86 -9.69
CA SER A 222 7.17 2.57 -10.87
C SER A 222 6.38 2.21 -12.16
N VAL A 223 6.12 0.93 -12.37
CA VAL A 223 5.33 0.46 -13.53
C VAL A 223 3.90 1.00 -13.45
N SER A 224 3.29 0.94 -12.27
CA SER A 224 1.94 1.47 -12.05
C SER A 224 1.87 2.99 -12.24
N LEU A 225 2.86 3.72 -11.73
CA LEU A 225 2.98 5.17 -11.97
C LEU A 225 3.10 5.47 -13.47
N GLY A 226 3.93 4.72 -14.19
CA GLY A 226 4.06 4.84 -15.64
C GLY A 226 2.72 4.62 -16.37
N TYR A 227 1.96 3.58 -15.97
CA TYR A 227 0.62 3.33 -16.49
C TYR A 227 -0.33 4.52 -16.23
N PHE A 228 -0.37 5.06 -15.02
CA PHE A 228 -1.25 6.18 -14.68
C PHE A 228 -0.83 7.49 -15.34
N LEU A 229 0.46 7.74 -15.49
CA LEU A 229 0.96 8.88 -16.26
C LEU A 229 0.62 8.77 -17.76
N TYR A 230 0.64 7.58 -18.32
CA TYR A 230 0.20 7.34 -19.69
C TYR A 230 -1.30 7.60 -19.86
N ARG A 231 -2.12 7.16 -18.90
CA ARG A 231 -3.58 7.31 -18.90
C ARG A 231 -4.09 8.62 -18.27
N ARG A 232 -3.22 9.55 -17.92
CA ARG A 232 -3.57 10.78 -17.18
C ARG A 232 -4.66 11.62 -17.85
N TRP A 233 -4.70 11.66 -19.19
CA TRP A 233 -5.71 12.42 -19.93
C TRP A 233 -7.08 11.77 -19.86
N ASP A 234 -7.13 10.45 -19.87
CA ASP A 234 -8.38 9.70 -19.72
C ASP A 234 -8.98 9.96 -18.33
N TYR A 235 -8.17 9.92 -17.27
CA TYR A 235 -8.61 10.26 -15.91
C TYR A 235 -9.06 11.71 -15.77
N ASN A 236 -8.37 12.66 -16.38
CA ASN A 236 -8.80 14.08 -16.38
C ASN A 236 -10.14 14.26 -17.11
N ALA A 237 -10.39 13.53 -18.20
CA ALA A 237 -11.67 13.55 -18.88
C ALA A 237 -12.77 12.95 -17.98
N MET A 238 -12.48 11.86 -17.26
CA MET A 238 -13.44 11.24 -16.34
C MET A 238 -13.80 12.14 -15.16
N ASP A 239 -12.93 13.02 -14.70
CA ASP A 239 -13.23 14.03 -13.68
C ASP A 239 -14.37 14.98 -14.09
N SER A 240 -14.49 15.27 -15.41
CA SER A 240 -15.54 16.14 -15.96
C SER A 240 -16.89 15.43 -16.12
N GLY A 241 -16.96 14.12 -15.90
CA GLY A 241 -18.16 13.30 -15.99
C GLY A 241 -18.03 12.15 -16.98
N ASP A 242 -18.71 11.01 -16.71
CA ASP A 242 -18.65 9.82 -17.57
C ASP A 242 -19.16 10.12 -18.98
N ASP A 243 -20.26 10.85 -19.11
CA ASP A 243 -20.84 11.18 -20.41
C ASP A 243 -19.93 12.13 -21.19
N THR A 244 -19.30 13.09 -20.51
CA THR A 244 -18.28 13.96 -21.10
C THR A 244 -17.07 13.17 -21.57
N ALA A 245 -16.56 12.26 -20.74
CA ALA A 245 -15.44 11.39 -21.10
C ALA A 245 -15.76 10.50 -22.30
N LYS A 246 -16.95 9.89 -22.34
CA LYS A 246 -17.42 9.10 -23.49
C LYS A 246 -17.52 9.93 -24.76
N SER A 247 -18.02 11.16 -24.69
CA SER A 247 -18.08 12.05 -25.85
C SER A 247 -16.71 12.45 -26.39
N LEU A 248 -15.66 12.40 -25.54
CA LEU A 248 -14.27 12.60 -25.90
C LEU A 248 -13.59 11.30 -26.38
N GLY A 249 -14.33 10.20 -26.51
CA GLY A 249 -13.82 8.91 -27.00
C GLY A 249 -13.14 8.05 -25.93
N VAL A 250 -13.29 8.38 -24.63
CA VAL A 250 -12.69 7.59 -23.56
C VAL A 250 -13.57 6.38 -23.23
N GLU A 251 -12.99 5.18 -23.22
CA GLU A 251 -13.66 3.95 -22.80
C GLU A 251 -13.67 3.86 -21.26
N VAL A 252 -14.59 4.60 -20.64
CA VAL A 252 -14.69 4.81 -19.19
C VAL A 252 -14.63 3.50 -18.39
N GLU A 253 -15.35 2.46 -18.83
CA GLU A 253 -15.37 1.17 -18.11
C GLU A 253 -13.99 0.51 -18.12
N LYS A 254 -13.30 0.47 -19.27
CA LYS A 254 -11.97 -0.14 -19.36
C LYS A 254 -10.94 0.62 -18.52
N ILE A 255 -10.99 1.96 -18.55
CA ILE A 255 -10.09 2.79 -17.75
C ILE A 255 -10.36 2.59 -16.25
N ARG A 256 -11.64 2.57 -15.86
CA ARG A 256 -12.05 2.32 -14.46
C ARG A 256 -11.57 0.95 -13.98
N LEU A 257 -11.83 -0.11 -14.74
CA LEU A 257 -11.40 -1.47 -14.39
C LEU A 257 -9.87 -1.60 -14.31
N GLY A 258 -9.17 -1.08 -15.32
CA GLY A 258 -7.71 -1.07 -15.35
C GLY A 258 -7.11 -0.31 -14.16
N GLY A 259 -7.69 0.83 -13.82
CA GLY A 259 -7.29 1.63 -12.68
C GLY A 259 -7.52 0.93 -11.34
N MET A 260 -8.70 0.34 -11.14
CA MET A 260 -9.00 -0.44 -9.94
C MET A 260 -8.06 -1.63 -9.78
N PHE A 261 -7.83 -2.37 -10.86
CA PHE A 261 -6.94 -3.53 -10.82
C PHE A 261 -5.49 -3.14 -10.52
N THR A 262 -4.97 -2.11 -11.17
CA THR A 262 -3.59 -1.60 -10.93
C THR A 262 -3.43 -1.05 -9.51
N ALA A 263 -4.40 -0.27 -9.02
CA ALA A 263 -4.40 0.23 -7.64
C ALA A 263 -4.47 -0.91 -6.62
N SER A 264 -5.22 -1.98 -6.93
CA SER A 264 -5.28 -3.17 -6.09
C SER A 264 -3.96 -3.94 -6.05
N ILE A 265 -3.24 -4.05 -7.17
CA ILE A 265 -1.90 -4.66 -7.20
C ILE A 265 -0.93 -3.89 -6.31
N ILE A 266 -0.89 -2.56 -6.43
CA ILE A 266 -0.03 -1.71 -5.58
C ILE A 266 -0.33 -1.99 -4.10
N THR A 267 -1.61 -1.94 -3.75
CA THR A 267 -2.04 -2.13 -2.36
C THR A 267 -1.76 -3.54 -1.87
N ALA A 268 -2.08 -4.57 -2.68
CA ALA A 268 -1.82 -5.96 -2.35
C ALA A 268 -0.34 -6.22 -2.07
N VAL A 269 0.55 -5.73 -2.94
CA VAL A 269 2.00 -5.89 -2.78
C VAL A 269 2.49 -5.13 -1.54
N THR A 270 2.06 -3.89 -1.35
CA THR A 270 2.47 -3.07 -0.21
C THR A 270 2.03 -3.70 1.11
N VAL A 271 0.75 -4.08 1.22
CA VAL A 271 0.17 -4.68 2.44
C VAL A 271 0.77 -6.07 2.70
N SER A 272 1.04 -6.85 1.66
CA SER A 272 1.59 -8.21 1.84
C SER A 272 3.01 -8.20 2.39
N PHE A 273 3.82 -7.21 2.07
CA PHE A 273 5.18 -7.09 2.60
C PHE A 273 5.25 -6.37 3.94
N LEU A 274 4.44 -5.35 4.13
CA LEU A 274 4.53 -4.46 5.29
C LEU A 274 3.46 -4.73 6.35
N GLY A 275 2.45 -5.55 6.07
CA GLY A 275 1.23 -5.68 6.86
C GLY A 275 0.23 -4.56 6.54
N THR A 276 -0.86 -4.49 7.29
CA THR A 276 -1.88 -3.46 7.05
C THR A 276 -1.37 -2.10 7.53
N ILE A 277 -1.09 -1.23 6.57
CA ILE A 277 -0.78 0.18 6.84
C ILE A 277 -2.08 0.96 6.71
N GLY A 278 -2.38 1.79 7.73
CA GLY A 278 -3.53 2.68 7.66
C GLY A 278 -3.44 3.55 6.42
N PHE A 279 -4.53 3.56 5.65
CA PHE A 279 -4.59 4.36 4.43
C PHE A 279 -4.68 5.84 4.80
N ILE A 280 -3.75 6.63 4.29
CA ILE A 280 -3.72 8.08 4.38
C ILE A 280 -3.88 8.57 2.93
N GLY A 281 -5.12 8.73 2.52
CA GLY A 281 -5.47 9.22 1.19
C GLY A 281 -6.00 10.63 1.23
#